data_a8fb389804efbca1ad69d198327fe2b5
#
_entry.id   a8fb389804efbca1ad69d198327fe2b5
#
_cell.length_a   1.000
_cell.length_b   1.000
_cell.length_c   1.000
_cell.angle_alpha   90.00
_cell.angle_beta   90.00
_cell.angle_gamma   90.00
#
_symmetry.space_group_name_H-M   'P 1'
#
loop_
_entity.id
_entity.type
_entity.pdbx_description
1 polymer ?
#
loop_
_entity_poly.entity_id
_entity_poly.type
_entity_poly.pdbx_seq_one_letter_code
_entity_poly.pdbx_strand_id
1 'polypeptide(L)'
;MLRYATDWLGVYREQVNALNVYPVPDGDTGTNMHLTMQSVRRELDTCEQDSMPSVARAISYGALLGARGNSGVILSQLLKGFAEAIRDAKTVDAALLGRAFQAAQKAGYGAVMKPVEGTILTVARGVAEGAQGEDIEGLLENALFKGQELLDQTPDMLPALRQAGVIDSGGQGYLYLVAGMLAELRGEALPPAPDVTEYAQQQFENEEFGFCTEFLMSEATESIETIRELVTPFGDSLLVVGAEGYVKGHIHTNEPDQLLATVGRYGKMLKTKVEDMAEQHTEILGMAGAAARAEEEVPPSGLVAVANGYGLVKLFRSLGARIVSGGQTANPSVQDIVDAVRSVSAEKVVILPNNKNVLMAAEKAMELMEGRAVV
;
A
#
# COMPACT_ATOMS: atom_id res chain seq x y z
N MET A 1 17.28 -12.50 -6.27
CA MET A 1 15.87 -12.67 -6.66
C MET A 1 14.93 -11.63 -6.04
N LEU A 2 14.72 -11.51 -4.71
CA LEU A 2 13.74 -10.56 -4.14
C LEU A 2 14.04 -9.08 -4.47
N ARG A 3 15.31 -8.66 -4.53
CA ARG A 3 15.68 -7.30 -4.97
C ARG A 3 15.21 -7.03 -6.40
N TYR A 4 15.48 -7.96 -7.31
CA TYR A 4 15.07 -7.85 -8.71
C TYR A 4 13.55 -7.92 -8.88
N ALA A 5 12.89 -8.79 -8.10
CA ALA A 5 11.42 -8.83 -8.04
C ALA A 5 10.81 -7.49 -7.60
N THR A 6 11.49 -6.75 -6.71
CA THR A 6 11.08 -5.39 -6.33
C THR A 6 11.14 -4.43 -7.52
N ASP A 7 12.23 -4.48 -8.29
CA ASP A 7 12.41 -3.64 -9.48
C ASP A 7 11.41 -4.05 -10.57
N TRP A 8 11.17 -5.35 -10.76
CA TRP A 8 10.18 -5.89 -11.70
C TRP A 8 8.77 -5.39 -11.38
N LEU A 9 8.32 -5.52 -10.14
CA LEU A 9 7.04 -4.95 -9.70
C LEU A 9 6.98 -3.42 -9.88
N GLY A 10 8.10 -2.73 -9.70
CA GLY A 10 8.21 -1.29 -9.92
C GLY A 10 7.88 -0.87 -11.35
N VAL A 11 8.29 -1.67 -12.35
CA VAL A 11 7.97 -1.45 -13.76
C VAL A 11 6.46 -1.54 -14.03
N TYR A 12 5.78 -2.49 -13.38
CA TYR A 12 4.37 -2.76 -13.58
C TYR A 12 3.44 -2.08 -12.56
N ARG A 13 4.00 -1.22 -11.70
CA ARG A 13 3.28 -0.57 -10.60
C ARG A 13 1.99 0.11 -11.04
N GLU A 14 2.06 0.92 -12.10
CA GLU A 14 0.91 1.68 -12.59
C GLU A 14 -0.16 0.77 -13.22
N GLN A 15 0.23 -0.34 -13.84
CA GLN A 15 -0.73 -1.32 -14.33
C GLN A 15 -1.47 -2.00 -13.17
N VAL A 16 -0.77 -2.34 -12.08
CA VAL A 16 -1.41 -2.90 -10.88
C VAL A 16 -2.34 -1.88 -10.23
N ASN A 17 -1.95 -0.60 -10.20
CA ASN A 17 -2.81 0.49 -9.72
C ASN A 17 -4.11 0.58 -10.55
N ALA A 18 -4.00 0.52 -11.88
CA ALA A 18 -5.13 0.60 -12.79
C ALA A 18 -6.14 -0.56 -12.68
N LEU A 19 -5.72 -1.71 -12.14
CA LEU A 19 -6.58 -2.88 -11.88
C LEU A 19 -7.30 -2.79 -10.52
N ASN A 20 -6.99 -1.80 -9.69
CA ASN A 20 -7.46 -1.74 -8.30
C ASN A 20 -8.91 -1.25 -8.22
N VAL A 21 -9.84 -2.19 -8.05
CA VAL A 21 -11.27 -1.90 -7.87
C VAL A 21 -11.87 -2.55 -6.62
N TYR A 22 -11.11 -3.34 -5.87
CA TYR A 22 -11.56 -4.05 -4.67
C TYR A 22 -10.45 -4.13 -3.61
N PRO A 23 -10.75 -3.98 -2.31
CA PRO A 23 -12.07 -3.65 -1.72
C PRO A 23 -12.50 -2.19 -1.97
N VAL A 24 -11.56 -1.30 -2.25
CA VAL A 24 -11.74 0.12 -2.53
C VAL A 24 -10.99 0.46 -3.81
N PRO A 25 -11.61 1.19 -4.75
CA PRO A 25 -10.98 1.58 -6.02
C PRO A 25 -10.08 2.83 -5.88
N ASP A 26 -9.13 2.79 -4.93
CA ASP A 26 -8.21 3.90 -4.64
C ASP A 26 -6.97 3.94 -5.54
N GLY A 27 -6.81 2.94 -6.44
CA GLY A 27 -5.75 2.90 -7.44
C GLY A 27 -4.34 2.85 -6.87
N ASP A 28 -4.14 2.37 -5.64
CA ASP A 28 -2.87 2.43 -4.94
C ASP A 28 -2.21 1.06 -4.67
N THR A 29 -2.87 -0.05 -5.02
CA THR A 29 -2.39 -1.42 -4.75
C THR A 29 -0.95 -1.64 -5.21
N GLY A 30 -0.62 -1.26 -6.45
CA GLY A 30 0.73 -1.42 -7.00
C GLY A 30 1.76 -0.57 -6.24
N THR A 31 1.39 0.66 -5.92
CA THR A 31 2.21 1.57 -5.12
C THR A 31 2.46 1.02 -3.72
N ASN A 32 1.43 0.55 -3.03
CA ASN A 32 1.52 -0.02 -1.69
C ASN A 32 2.39 -1.28 -1.66
N MET A 33 2.20 -2.20 -2.61
CA MET A 33 3.01 -3.41 -2.72
C MET A 33 4.47 -3.08 -3.05
N HIS A 34 4.72 -2.16 -3.98
CA HIS A 34 6.09 -1.77 -4.36
C HIS A 34 6.83 -1.10 -3.20
N LEU A 35 6.20 -0.16 -2.48
CA LEU A 35 6.80 0.50 -1.30
C LEU A 35 7.06 -0.49 -0.15
N THR A 36 6.20 -1.50 0.01
CA THR A 36 6.41 -2.61 0.95
C THR A 36 7.67 -3.38 0.57
N MET A 37 7.82 -3.75 -0.71
CA MET A 37 9.00 -4.45 -1.22
C MET A 37 10.28 -3.60 -1.17
N GLN A 38 10.20 -2.29 -1.40
CA GLN A 38 11.34 -1.39 -1.22
C GLN A 38 11.85 -1.38 0.24
N SER A 39 10.95 -1.53 1.21
CA SER A 39 11.35 -1.66 2.61
C SER A 39 12.07 -2.98 2.87
N VAL A 40 11.59 -4.08 2.31
CA VAL A 40 12.28 -5.39 2.33
C VAL A 40 13.67 -5.27 1.72
N ARG A 41 13.79 -4.62 0.55
CA ARG A 41 15.06 -4.40 -0.13
C ARG A 41 16.07 -3.66 0.75
N ARG A 42 15.66 -2.56 1.41
CA ARG A 42 16.52 -1.80 2.32
C ARG A 42 17.07 -2.65 3.46
N GLU A 43 16.23 -3.49 4.07
CA GLU A 43 16.67 -4.41 5.13
C GLU A 43 17.63 -5.48 4.57
N LEU A 44 17.33 -6.02 3.38
CA LEU A 44 18.22 -6.96 2.69
C LEU A 44 19.57 -6.35 2.29
N ASP A 45 19.65 -5.05 2.03
CA ASP A 45 20.90 -4.37 1.67
C ASP A 45 21.83 -4.17 2.88
N THR A 46 21.28 -4.20 4.09
CA THR A 46 22.02 -3.98 5.34
C THR A 46 22.23 -5.25 6.17
N CYS A 47 21.54 -6.36 5.85
CA CYS A 47 21.66 -7.60 6.62
C CYS A 47 22.91 -8.42 6.26
N GLU A 48 23.29 -9.35 7.14
CA GLU A 48 24.35 -10.33 6.88
C GLU A 48 23.89 -11.31 5.79
N GLN A 49 24.46 -11.20 4.58
CA GLN A 49 24.07 -11.95 3.41
C GLN A 49 24.39 -13.45 3.51
N ASP A 50 25.41 -13.83 4.28
CA ASP A 50 25.84 -15.22 4.47
C ASP A 50 25.06 -15.95 5.59
N SER A 51 24.13 -15.24 6.23
CA SER A 51 23.31 -15.76 7.33
C SER A 51 21.83 -15.85 6.90
N MET A 52 21.33 -17.05 6.64
CA MET A 52 19.93 -17.26 6.29
C MET A 52 18.96 -16.75 7.38
N PRO A 53 19.23 -16.91 8.70
CA PRO A 53 18.41 -16.27 9.73
C PRO A 53 18.37 -14.75 9.62
N SER A 54 19.51 -14.10 9.28
CA SER A 54 19.58 -12.65 9.07
C SER A 54 18.76 -12.22 7.85
N VAL A 55 18.88 -12.92 6.73
CA VAL A 55 18.09 -12.71 5.51
C VAL A 55 16.59 -12.89 5.76
N ALA A 56 16.19 -13.98 6.42
CA ALA A 56 14.80 -14.25 6.75
C ALA A 56 14.20 -13.16 7.65
N ARG A 57 14.96 -12.69 8.66
CA ARG A 57 14.56 -11.57 9.51
C ARG A 57 14.41 -10.28 8.70
N ALA A 58 15.35 -9.97 7.81
CA ALA A 58 15.30 -8.78 6.96
C ALA A 58 14.04 -8.77 6.07
N ILE A 59 13.67 -9.93 5.50
CA ILE A 59 12.44 -10.08 4.71
C ILE A 59 11.21 -9.81 5.58
N SER A 60 11.06 -10.53 6.70
CA SER A 60 9.89 -10.44 7.58
C SER A 60 9.73 -9.05 8.21
N TYR A 61 10.82 -8.52 8.77
CA TYR A 61 10.85 -7.21 9.43
C TYR A 61 10.63 -6.07 8.45
N GLY A 62 11.35 -6.07 7.32
CA GLY A 62 11.20 -5.06 6.28
C GLY A 62 9.80 -5.03 5.70
N ALA A 63 9.20 -6.21 5.45
CA ALA A 63 7.84 -6.32 4.97
C ALA A 63 6.82 -5.77 5.98
N LEU A 64 6.94 -6.11 7.27
CA LEU A 64 6.02 -5.64 8.30
C LEU A 64 6.08 -4.12 8.47
N LEU A 65 7.27 -3.56 8.63
CA LEU A 65 7.44 -2.11 8.84
C LEU A 65 7.08 -1.30 7.60
N GLY A 66 7.37 -1.86 6.42
CA GLY A 66 7.08 -1.24 5.14
C GLY A 66 5.65 -1.41 4.64
N ALA A 67 4.87 -2.33 5.24
CA ALA A 67 3.53 -2.64 4.77
C ALA A 67 2.63 -1.40 4.70
N ARG A 68 1.89 -1.25 3.60
CA ARG A 68 0.98 -0.14 3.34
C ARG A 68 -0.31 -0.66 2.72
N GLY A 69 -1.43 -0.09 3.13
CA GLY A 69 -2.75 -0.51 2.68
C GLY A 69 -3.04 -2.00 2.96
N ASN A 70 -4.20 -2.48 2.58
CA ASN A 70 -4.57 -3.89 2.71
C ASN A 70 -3.61 -4.81 1.93
N SER A 71 -3.26 -4.42 0.71
CA SER A 71 -2.38 -5.20 -0.18
C SER A 71 -0.97 -5.36 0.39
N GLY A 72 -0.37 -4.29 0.92
CA GLY A 72 0.94 -4.36 1.55
C GLY A 72 0.93 -5.14 2.86
N VAL A 73 -0.14 -5.05 3.66
CA VAL A 73 -0.28 -5.83 4.90
C VAL A 73 -0.40 -7.32 4.59
N ILE A 74 -1.24 -7.72 3.62
CA ILE A 74 -1.35 -9.14 3.21
C ILE A 74 -0.01 -9.62 2.63
N LEU A 75 0.62 -8.85 1.74
CA LEU A 75 1.93 -9.17 1.19
C LEU A 75 2.97 -9.37 2.30
N SER A 76 2.95 -8.56 3.35
CA SER A 76 3.87 -8.70 4.49
C SER A 76 3.71 -10.05 5.20
N GLN A 77 2.49 -10.60 5.26
CA GLN A 77 2.24 -11.90 5.87
C GLN A 77 2.64 -13.06 4.94
N LEU A 78 2.42 -12.92 3.64
CA LEU A 78 2.96 -13.87 2.65
C LEU A 78 4.49 -13.96 2.77
N LEU A 79 5.18 -12.81 2.81
CA LEU A 79 6.63 -12.73 2.97
C LEU A 79 7.12 -13.24 4.32
N LYS A 80 6.35 -13.02 5.41
CA LYS A 80 6.66 -13.58 6.73
C LYS A 80 6.67 -15.11 6.69
N GLY A 81 5.60 -15.72 6.17
CA GLY A 81 5.52 -17.19 6.07
C GLY A 81 6.64 -17.77 5.19
N PHE A 82 6.94 -17.11 4.07
CA PHE A 82 8.07 -17.45 3.20
C PHE A 82 9.40 -17.41 3.97
N ALA A 83 9.68 -16.32 4.67
CA ALA A 83 10.89 -16.10 5.42
C ALA A 83 11.07 -17.12 6.57
N GLU A 84 10.00 -17.43 7.30
CA GLU A 84 10.01 -18.42 8.36
C GLU A 84 10.41 -19.82 7.85
N ALA A 85 9.93 -20.20 6.67
CA ALA A 85 10.24 -21.51 6.08
C ALA A 85 11.71 -21.67 5.67
N ILE A 86 12.40 -20.59 5.29
CA ILE A 86 13.81 -20.63 4.86
C ILE A 86 14.80 -20.32 5.98
N ARG A 87 14.35 -19.87 7.14
CA ARG A 87 15.18 -19.30 8.22
C ARG A 87 16.36 -20.19 8.63
N ASP A 88 16.11 -21.49 8.84
CA ASP A 88 17.11 -22.41 9.40
C ASP A 88 17.87 -23.20 8.31
N ALA A 89 17.68 -22.81 7.04
CA ALA A 89 18.32 -23.47 5.93
C ALA A 89 19.74 -22.93 5.66
N LYS A 90 20.61 -23.77 5.13
CA LYS A 90 21.93 -23.34 4.62
C LYS A 90 21.85 -22.86 3.18
N THR A 91 21.01 -23.52 2.39
CA THR A 91 20.76 -23.21 0.96
C THR A 91 19.30 -23.40 0.67
N VAL A 92 18.79 -22.69 -0.33
CA VAL A 92 17.41 -22.83 -0.81
C VAL A 92 17.45 -23.64 -2.10
N ASP A 93 16.94 -24.88 -2.04
CA ASP A 93 16.68 -25.72 -3.22
C ASP A 93 15.21 -25.63 -3.66
N ALA A 94 14.85 -26.28 -4.75
CA ALA A 94 13.49 -26.28 -5.26
C ALA A 94 12.48 -26.81 -4.23
N ALA A 95 12.81 -27.87 -3.51
CA ALA A 95 11.92 -28.45 -2.51
C ALA A 95 11.65 -27.51 -1.33
N LEU A 96 12.66 -26.80 -0.86
CA LEU A 96 12.52 -25.80 0.19
C LEU A 96 11.76 -24.57 -0.31
N LEU A 97 12.04 -24.10 -1.53
CA LEU A 97 11.33 -22.97 -2.13
C LEU A 97 9.83 -23.28 -2.28
N GLY A 98 9.47 -24.50 -2.70
CA GLY A 98 8.07 -24.95 -2.74
C GLY A 98 7.41 -24.90 -1.36
N ARG A 99 8.08 -25.40 -0.32
CA ARG A 99 7.59 -25.29 1.07
C ARG A 99 7.46 -23.83 1.52
N ALA A 100 8.35 -22.93 1.08
CA ALA A 100 8.29 -21.51 1.42
C ALA A 100 7.06 -20.85 0.81
N PHE A 101 6.68 -21.17 -0.43
CA PHE A 101 5.42 -20.68 -1.02
C PHE A 101 4.19 -21.26 -0.32
N GLN A 102 4.20 -22.51 0.10
CA GLN A 102 3.12 -23.10 0.90
C GLN A 102 2.97 -22.42 2.26
N ALA A 103 4.09 -22.14 2.94
CA ALA A 103 4.09 -21.40 4.21
C ALA A 103 3.61 -19.95 4.03
N ALA A 104 4.00 -19.30 2.93
CA ALA A 104 3.51 -17.98 2.55
C ALA A 104 1.98 -17.97 2.42
N GLN A 105 1.43 -18.86 1.61
CA GLN A 105 -0.03 -19.00 1.43
C GLN A 105 -0.73 -19.22 2.77
N LYS A 106 -0.26 -20.13 3.60
CA LYS A 106 -0.85 -20.41 4.93
C LYS A 106 -0.83 -19.18 5.84
N ALA A 107 0.28 -18.43 5.86
CA ALA A 107 0.41 -17.22 6.67
C ALA A 107 -0.52 -16.10 6.17
N GLY A 108 -0.64 -15.90 4.84
CA GLY A 108 -1.56 -14.93 4.25
C GLY A 108 -3.02 -15.21 4.61
N TYR A 109 -3.50 -16.44 4.43
CA TYR A 109 -4.86 -16.82 4.82
C TYR A 109 -5.11 -16.69 6.32
N GLY A 110 -4.13 -17.05 7.16
CA GLY A 110 -4.23 -16.94 8.62
C GLY A 110 -4.28 -15.51 9.14
N ALA A 111 -3.82 -14.55 8.36
CA ALA A 111 -3.79 -13.13 8.75
C ALA A 111 -5.15 -12.43 8.59
N VAL A 112 -6.01 -12.96 7.72
CA VAL A 112 -7.30 -12.34 7.38
C VAL A 112 -8.42 -13.05 8.14
N MET A 113 -9.25 -12.31 8.87
CA MET A 113 -10.36 -12.88 9.65
C MET A 113 -11.40 -13.61 8.79
N LYS A 114 -11.70 -13.05 7.62
CA LYS A 114 -12.62 -13.61 6.64
C LYS A 114 -11.95 -13.60 5.28
N PRO A 115 -11.14 -14.62 4.95
CA PRO A 115 -10.50 -14.69 3.65
C PRO A 115 -11.54 -14.66 2.53
N VAL A 116 -11.30 -13.81 1.53
CA VAL A 116 -12.17 -13.66 0.37
C VAL A 116 -11.47 -14.28 -0.82
N GLU A 117 -12.14 -15.20 -1.50
CA GLU A 117 -11.67 -15.77 -2.75
C GLU A 117 -11.83 -14.76 -3.91
N GLY A 118 -10.97 -14.90 -4.92
CA GLY A 118 -10.88 -13.91 -6.01
C GLY A 118 -9.93 -12.76 -5.70
N THR A 119 -9.04 -12.91 -4.70
CA THR A 119 -8.07 -11.90 -4.26
C THR A 119 -6.63 -12.43 -4.33
N ILE A 120 -5.66 -11.61 -3.94
CA ILE A 120 -4.23 -12.01 -3.77
C ILE A 120 -4.08 -13.34 -3.03
N LEU A 121 -4.97 -13.67 -2.08
CA LEU A 121 -4.94 -14.93 -1.34
C LEU A 121 -5.17 -16.12 -2.26
N THR A 122 -6.14 -16.04 -3.18
CA THR A 122 -6.43 -17.06 -4.18
C THR A 122 -5.23 -17.27 -5.09
N VAL A 123 -4.62 -16.20 -5.56
CA VAL A 123 -3.44 -16.27 -6.43
C VAL A 123 -2.23 -16.84 -5.68
N ALA A 124 -2.02 -16.45 -4.43
CA ALA A 124 -0.97 -17.03 -3.58
C ALA A 124 -1.18 -18.54 -3.35
N ARG A 125 -2.44 -19.00 -3.28
CA ARG A 125 -2.76 -20.44 -3.26
C ARG A 125 -2.37 -21.10 -4.56
N GLY A 126 -2.68 -20.51 -5.71
CA GLY A 126 -2.29 -21.03 -7.03
C GLY A 126 -0.76 -21.13 -7.16
N VAL A 127 -0.03 -20.10 -6.78
CA VAL A 127 1.44 -20.11 -6.74
C VAL A 127 1.96 -21.25 -5.85
N ALA A 128 1.39 -21.44 -4.66
CA ALA A 128 1.80 -22.50 -3.74
C ALA A 128 1.48 -23.92 -4.26
N GLU A 129 0.34 -24.09 -4.91
CA GLU A 129 -0.05 -25.36 -5.55
C GLU A 129 0.85 -25.71 -6.75
N GLY A 130 1.21 -24.68 -7.55
CA GLY A 130 2.09 -24.82 -8.71
C GLY A 130 3.58 -24.89 -8.35
N ALA A 131 3.99 -24.54 -7.13
CA ALA A 131 5.39 -24.48 -6.71
C ALA A 131 6.01 -25.89 -6.55
N GLN A 132 6.13 -26.61 -7.65
CA GLN A 132 6.69 -27.95 -7.78
C GLN A 132 7.59 -28.01 -9.01
N GLY A 133 8.76 -28.64 -8.88
CA GLY A 133 9.73 -28.79 -9.97
C GLY A 133 10.99 -29.52 -9.51
N GLU A 134 11.78 -29.99 -10.45
CA GLU A 134 13.06 -30.66 -10.17
C GLU A 134 14.15 -29.63 -9.82
N ASP A 135 14.02 -28.43 -10.37
CA ASP A 135 14.90 -27.26 -10.11
C ASP A 135 14.08 -25.99 -9.79
N ILE A 136 14.77 -24.94 -9.43
CA ILE A 136 14.15 -23.65 -9.04
C ILE A 136 13.46 -22.99 -10.23
N GLU A 137 14.03 -23.10 -11.42
CA GLU A 137 13.48 -22.46 -12.63
C GLU A 137 12.14 -23.09 -13.00
N GLY A 138 12.09 -24.41 -13.16
CA GLY A 138 10.87 -25.14 -13.48
C GLY A 138 9.80 -25.00 -12.38
N LEU A 139 10.21 -24.92 -11.11
CA LEU A 139 9.29 -24.66 -10.01
C LEU A 139 8.63 -23.28 -10.14
N LEU A 140 9.42 -22.21 -10.44
CA LEU A 140 8.88 -20.86 -10.61
C LEU A 140 7.98 -20.75 -11.85
N GLU A 141 8.31 -21.44 -12.95
CA GLU A 141 7.44 -21.52 -14.13
C GLU A 141 6.08 -22.15 -13.80
N ASN A 142 6.09 -23.29 -13.12
CA ASN A 142 4.87 -24.00 -12.73
C ASN A 142 4.05 -23.15 -11.72
N ALA A 143 4.72 -22.49 -10.79
CA ALA A 143 4.09 -21.57 -9.83
C ALA A 143 3.40 -20.38 -10.52
N LEU A 144 4.08 -19.78 -11.51
CA LEU A 144 3.52 -18.71 -12.33
C LEU A 144 2.33 -19.20 -13.16
N PHE A 145 2.47 -20.35 -13.82
CA PHE A 145 1.40 -20.92 -14.63
C PHE A 145 0.13 -21.15 -13.80
N LYS A 146 0.25 -21.82 -12.65
CA LYS A 146 -0.90 -22.09 -11.78
C LYS A 146 -1.45 -20.84 -11.11
N GLY A 147 -0.57 -19.89 -10.73
CA GLY A 147 -0.97 -18.61 -10.21
C GLY A 147 -1.76 -17.77 -11.22
N GLN A 148 -1.33 -17.76 -12.50
CA GLN A 148 -2.03 -17.09 -13.60
C GLN A 148 -3.41 -17.70 -13.86
N GLU A 149 -3.50 -19.05 -13.87
CA GLU A 149 -4.78 -19.74 -14.01
C GLU A 149 -5.80 -19.29 -12.96
N LEU A 150 -5.39 -19.14 -11.69
CA LEU A 150 -6.27 -18.67 -10.64
C LEU A 150 -6.51 -17.16 -10.69
N LEU A 151 -5.55 -16.37 -11.15
CA LEU A 151 -5.73 -14.94 -11.36
C LEU A 151 -6.80 -14.66 -12.42
N ASP A 152 -6.77 -15.38 -13.55
CA ASP A 152 -7.74 -15.24 -14.63
C ASP A 152 -9.18 -15.61 -14.19
N GLN A 153 -9.31 -16.45 -13.13
CA GLN A 153 -10.59 -16.84 -12.56
C GLN A 153 -11.11 -15.86 -11.48
N THR A 154 -10.31 -14.88 -11.05
CA THR A 154 -10.71 -13.95 -9.96
C THR A 154 -12.00 -13.18 -10.26
N PRO A 155 -12.32 -12.76 -11.51
CA PRO A 155 -13.60 -12.13 -11.82
C PRO A 155 -14.80 -13.06 -11.64
N ASP A 156 -14.60 -14.38 -11.75
CA ASP A 156 -15.66 -15.37 -11.52
C ASP A 156 -15.95 -15.59 -10.03
N MET A 157 -14.98 -15.30 -9.17
CA MET A 157 -15.06 -15.47 -7.73
C MET A 157 -15.56 -14.21 -7.02
N LEU A 158 -15.25 -13.02 -7.56
CA LEU A 158 -15.55 -11.74 -6.91
C LEU A 158 -16.39 -10.84 -7.81
N PRO A 159 -17.67 -10.56 -7.42
CA PRO A 159 -18.59 -9.77 -8.25
C PRO A 159 -18.08 -8.40 -8.65
N ALA A 160 -17.35 -7.69 -7.77
CA ALA A 160 -16.75 -6.38 -8.07
C ALA A 160 -15.79 -6.43 -9.26
N LEU A 161 -14.92 -7.45 -9.32
CA LEU A 161 -13.98 -7.64 -10.42
C LEU A 161 -14.71 -7.96 -11.73
N ARG A 162 -15.76 -8.80 -11.66
CA ARG A 162 -16.59 -9.11 -12.82
C ARG A 162 -17.30 -7.88 -13.37
N GLN A 163 -17.86 -7.04 -12.51
CA GLN A 163 -18.54 -5.80 -12.91
C GLN A 163 -17.58 -4.81 -13.59
N ALA A 164 -16.36 -4.72 -13.04
CA ALA A 164 -15.31 -3.87 -13.59
C ALA A 164 -14.61 -4.46 -14.84
N GLY A 165 -14.81 -5.75 -15.13
CA GLY A 165 -14.13 -6.42 -16.24
C GLY A 165 -12.63 -6.56 -16.06
N VAL A 166 -12.15 -6.62 -14.79
CA VAL A 166 -10.72 -6.70 -14.43
C VAL A 166 -10.43 -7.91 -13.55
N ILE A 167 -9.15 -8.28 -13.49
CA ILE A 167 -8.60 -9.29 -12.58
C ILE A 167 -8.16 -8.63 -11.27
N ASP A 168 -7.86 -9.45 -10.24
CA ASP A 168 -7.42 -8.92 -8.95
C ASP A 168 -6.04 -8.25 -9.03
N SER A 169 -5.99 -6.97 -8.64
CA SER A 169 -4.78 -6.16 -8.66
C SER A 169 -3.68 -6.69 -7.74
N GLY A 170 -4.04 -7.11 -6.52
CA GLY A 170 -3.11 -7.68 -5.55
C GLY A 170 -2.50 -9.00 -6.03
N GLY A 171 -3.33 -9.87 -6.63
CA GLY A 171 -2.89 -11.11 -7.26
C GLY A 171 -1.96 -10.88 -8.42
N GLN A 172 -2.29 -9.93 -9.30
CA GLN A 172 -1.40 -9.55 -10.41
C GLN A 172 -0.06 -9.04 -9.89
N GLY A 173 -0.06 -8.16 -8.88
CA GLY A 173 1.17 -7.66 -8.25
C GLY A 173 2.01 -8.78 -7.62
N TYR A 174 1.36 -9.78 -7.01
CA TYR A 174 2.06 -10.94 -6.46
C TYR A 174 2.70 -11.81 -7.55
N LEU A 175 2.03 -12.02 -8.69
CA LEU A 175 2.64 -12.73 -9.83
C LEU A 175 3.82 -11.98 -10.43
N TYR A 176 3.78 -10.63 -10.48
CA TYR A 176 4.94 -9.87 -10.93
C TYR A 176 6.15 -10.03 -10.00
N LEU A 177 5.95 -10.22 -8.69
CA LEU A 177 7.06 -10.56 -7.79
C LEU A 177 7.64 -11.93 -8.10
N VAL A 178 6.81 -12.95 -8.34
CA VAL A 178 7.27 -14.30 -8.72
C VAL A 178 7.95 -14.28 -10.09
N ALA A 179 7.39 -13.54 -11.06
CA ALA A 179 7.98 -13.36 -12.39
C ALA A 179 9.36 -12.67 -12.32
N GLY A 180 9.51 -11.65 -11.48
CA GLY A 180 10.79 -11.00 -11.26
C GLY A 180 11.83 -11.92 -10.61
N MET A 181 11.41 -12.86 -9.76
CA MET A 181 12.32 -13.90 -9.23
C MET A 181 12.83 -14.82 -10.34
N LEU A 182 11.97 -15.24 -11.27
CA LEU A 182 12.33 -16.07 -12.42
C LEU A 182 13.20 -15.31 -13.42
N ALA A 183 12.85 -14.05 -13.72
CA ALA A 183 13.61 -13.19 -14.62
C ALA A 183 15.07 -12.97 -14.16
N GLU A 184 15.28 -12.76 -12.86
CA GLU A 184 16.63 -12.67 -12.27
C GLU A 184 17.40 -13.97 -12.44
N LEU A 185 16.76 -15.12 -12.23
CA LEU A 185 17.42 -16.42 -12.41
C LEU A 185 17.88 -16.64 -13.86
N ARG A 186 17.10 -16.12 -14.83
CA ARG A 186 17.39 -16.18 -16.27
C ARG A 186 18.34 -15.10 -16.77
N GLY A 187 18.65 -14.11 -15.92
CA GLY A 187 19.43 -12.95 -16.33
C GLY A 187 18.71 -12.05 -17.34
N GLU A 188 17.38 -12.03 -17.31
CA GLU A 188 16.55 -11.18 -18.16
C GLU A 188 16.66 -9.72 -17.73
N ALA A 189 16.67 -8.80 -18.70
CA ALA A 189 16.63 -7.36 -18.40
C ALA A 189 15.23 -6.91 -17.99
N LEU A 190 15.14 -5.81 -17.21
CA LEU A 190 13.85 -5.20 -16.90
C LEU A 190 13.13 -4.77 -18.19
N PRO A 191 11.86 -5.13 -18.36
CA PRO A 191 11.09 -4.71 -19.52
C PRO A 191 10.76 -3.21 -19.45
N PRO A 192 10.37 -2.59 -20.57
CA PRO A 192 9.80 -1.25 -20.55
C PRO A 192 8.46 -1.26 -19.80
N ALA A 193 8.13 -0.12 -19.16
CA ALA A 193 6.85 0.02 -18.49
C ALA A 193 5.69 -0.11 -19.52
N PRO A 194 4.62 -0.86 -19.19
CA PRO A 194 3.46 -0.99 -20.06
C PRO A 194 2.69 0.34 -20.18
N ASP A 195 2.02 0.55 -21.32
CA ASP A 195 1.08 1.64 -21.48
C ASP A 195 -0.22 1.30 -20.75
N VAL A 196 -0.65 2.16 -19.84
CA VAL A 196 -1.84 1.94 -19.00
C VAL A 196 -3.04 2.79 -19.39
N THR A 197 -3.00 3.49 -20.52
CA THR A 197 -4.06 4.42 -20.95
C THR A 197 -5.42 3.75 -21.18
N GLU A 198 -5.46 2.44 -21.47
CA GLU A 198 -6.71 1.70 -21.69
C GLU A 198 -7.46 1.33 -20.41
N TYR A 199 -6.79 1.31 -19.24
CA TYR A 199 -7.37 0.84 -17.98
C TYR A 199 -8.03 1.94 -17.14
N ALA A 200 -7.88 3.22 -17.53
CA ALA A 200 -8.22 4.38 -16.69
C ALA A 200 -9.71 4.77 -16.64
N GLN A 201 -10.66 4.02 -17.20
CA GLN A 201 -12.03 4.52 -17.49
C GLN A 201 -13.18 3.90 -16.70
N GLN A 202 -12.97 3.05 -15.67
CA GLN A 202 -14.10 2.50 -14.92
C GLN A 202 -13.95 2.76 -13.40
N GLN A 203 -14.72 3.73 -12.91
CA GLN A 203 -14.81 4.07 -11.49
C GLN A 203 -16.19 3.69 -10.92
N PHE A 204 -16.20 3.20 -9.69
CA PHE A 204 -17.40 2.84 -8.95
C PHE A 204 -17.59 3.73 -7.72
N GLU A 205 -18.84 4.21 -7.53
CA GLU A 205 -19.28 4.94 -6.34
C GLU A 205 -19.79 3.93 -5.32
N ASN A 206 -19.10 3.81 -4.15
CA ASN A 206 -19.71 3.38 -2.88
C ASN A 206 -18.62 3.20 -1.80
N GLU A 207 -18.32 4.26 -1.04
CA GLU A 207 -17.51 4.19 0.17
C GLU A 207 -18.40 4.41 1.41
N GLU A 208 -18.45 3.42 2.31
CA GLU A 208 -19.19 3.48 3.58
C GLU A 208 -18.37 4.17 4.67
N PHE A 209 -17.03 4.18 4.55
CA PHE A 209 -16.09 4.76 5.51
C PHE A 209 -15.17 5.79 4.84
N GLY A 210 -14.85 6.87 5.56
CA GLY A 210 -14.14 8.02 5.00
C GLY A 210 -12.62 8.04 5.21
N PHE A 211 -12.04 7.23 6.12
CA PHE A 211 -10.62 7.26 6.45
C PHE A 211 -9.96 5.90 6.46
N CYS A 212 -8.85 5.79 5.74
CA CYS A 212 -7.88 4.72 5.91
C CYS A 212 -6.98 5.05 7.10
N THR A 213 -6.97 4.21 8.12
CA THR A 213 -6.20 4.42 9.33
C THR A 213 -5.23 3.27 9.56
N GLU A 214 -3.94 3.60 9.65
CA GLU A 214 -2.89 2.64 9.98
C GLU A 214 -2.23 2.98 11.31
N PHE A 215 -1.84 1.95 12.04
CA PHE A 215 -1.00 2.10 13.23
C PHE A 215 0.09 1.04 13.29
N LEU A 216 1.22 1.41 13.87
CA LEU A 216 2.30 0.51 14.25
C LEU A 216 2.59 0.71 15.73
N MET A 217 2.59 -0.36 16.51
CA MET A 217 2.88 -0.33 17.93
C MET A 217 3.90 -1.41 18.32
N SER A 218 4.61 -1.16 19.40
CA SER A 218 5.48 -2.12 20.11
C SER A 218 5.00 -2.30 21.54
N GLU A 219 5.60 -3.25 22.26
CA GLU A 219 5.29 -3.49 23.67
C GLU A 219 3.79 -3.71 23.91
N ALA A 220 3.13 -4.41 22.98
CA ALA A 220 1.70 -4.72 23.10
C ALA A 220 1.44 -5.55 24.37
N THR A 221 0.48 -5.12 25.18
CA THR A 221 0.10 -5.80 26.44
C THR A 221 -0.93 -6.90 26.20
N GLU A 222 -1.58 -6.89 25.03
CA GLU A 222 -2.62 -7.84 24.64
C GLU A 222 -2.20 -8.65 23.40
N SER A 223 -2.88 -9.77 23.16
CA SER A 223 -2.67 -10.58 21.98
C SER A 223 -3.15 -9.87 20.72
N ILE A 224 -2.63 -10.28 19.54
CA ILE A 224 -3.07 -9.76 18.24
C ILE A 224 -4.57 -9.97 18.05
N GLU A 225 -5.09 -11.13 18.51
CA GLU A 225 -6.50 -11.48 18.45
C GLU A 225 -7.33 -10.52 19.29
N THR A 226 -6.90 -10.22 20.53
CA THR A 226 -7.58 -9.26 21.41
C THR A 226 -7.58 -7.86 20.83
N ILE A 227 -6.42 -7.39 20.30
CA ILE A 227 -6.34 -6.08 19.65
C ILE A 227 -7.26 -6.03 18.43
N ARG A 228 -7.32 -7.09 17.64
CA ARG A 228 -8.22 -7.22 16.48
C ARG A 228 -9.69 -7.10 16.89
N GLU A 229 -10.09 -7.80 17.97
CA GLU A 229 -11.46 -7.73 18.51
C GLU A 229 -11.82 -6.32 19.01
N LEU A 230 -10.88 -5.64 19.67
CA LEU A 230 -11.04 -4.27 20.17
C LEU A 230 -11.27 -3.25 19.06
N VAL A 231 -10.66 -3.42 17.90
CA VAL A 231 -10.77 -2.46 16.80
C VAL A 231 -11.89 -2.81 15.79
N THR A 232 -12.38 -4.04 15.79
CA THR A 232 -13.48 -4.50 14.90
C THR A 232 -14.71 -3.58 14.91
N PRO A 233 -15.17 -3.01 16.04
CA PRO A 233 -16.37 -2.16 16.05
C PRO A 233 -16.18 -0.80 15.36
N PHE A 234 -14.95 -0.39 15.05
CA PHE A 234 -14.65 0.94 14.51
C PHE A 234 -14.81 1.06 12.99
N GLY A 235 -14.86 -0.07 12.26
CA GLY A 235 -14.95 0.00 10.82
C GLY A 235 -14.80 -1.35 10.13
N ASP A 236 -14.46 -1.30 8.84
CA ASP A 236 -14.24 -2.47 8.00
C ASP A 236 -12.81 -2.54 7.42
N SER A 237 -12.60 -3.46 6.46
CA SER A 237 -11.29 -3.70 5.82
C SER A 237 -10.15 -3.92 6.82
N LEU A 238 -10.50 -4.49 7.99
CA LEU A 238 -9.64 -4.63 9.15
C LEU A 238 -8.58 -5.70 8.96
N LEU A 239 -7.32 -5.30 9.09
CA LEU A 239 -6.15 -6.18 9.20
C LEU A 239 -5.32 -5.81 10.43
N VAL A 240 -5.13 -6.76 11.35
CA VAL A 240 -4.20 -6.63 12.48
C VAL A 240 -3.22 -7.80 12.43
N VAL A 241 -1.95 -7.49 12.31
CA VAL A 241 -0.88 -8.46 12.13
C VAL A 241 0.30 -8.16 13.06
N GLY A 242 1.12 -9.16 13.35
CA GLY A 242 2.30 -8.97 14.19
C GLY A 242 3.49 -9.83 13.77
N ALA A 243 4.68 -9.26 13.94
CA ALA A 243 5.96 -9.94 13.79
C ALA A 243 7.04 -9.23 14.62
N GLU A 244 8.04 -9.97 15.09
CA GLU A 244 9.24 -9.45 15.76
C GLU A 244 8.94 -8.50 16.94
N GLY A 245 7.83 -8.72 17.68
CA GLY A 245 7.42 -7.87 18.80
C GLY A 245 6.68 -6.59 18.44
N TYR A 246 6.32 -6.41 17.17
CA TYR A 246 5.52 -5.30 16.68
C TYR A 246 4.13 -5.76 16.27
N VAL A 247 3.14 -4.87 16.42
CA VAL A 247 1.78 -5.04 15.93
C VAL A 247 1.46 -3.91 14.95
N LYS A 248 0.99 -4.26 13.77
CA LYS A 248 0.51 -3.32 12.77
C LYS A 248 -0.97 -3.56 12.52
N GLY A 249 -1.75 -2.46 12.49
CA GLY A 249 -3.15 -2.46 12.11
C GLY A 249 -3.41 -1.56 10.90
N HIS A 250 -4.39 -1.95 10.10
CA HIS A 250 -4.99 -1.19 9.02
C HIS A 250 -6.51 -1.37 9.12
N ILE A 251 -7.27 -0.28 9.00
CA ILE A 251 -8.74 -0.28 9.09
C ILE A 251 -9.31 0.94 8.36
N HIS A 252 -10.45 0.78 7.69
CA HIS A 252 -11.27 1.88 7.20
C HIS A 252 -12.30 2.27 8.25
N THR A 253 -12.30 3.54 8.66
CA THR A 253 -13.10 4.00 9.80
C THR A 253 -13.58 5.45 9.60
N ASN A 254 -14.71 5.78 10.23
CA ASN A 254 -15.16 7.18 10.36
C ASN A 254 -14.69 7.85 11.67
N GLU A 255 -14.05 7.07 12.56
CA GLU A 255 -13.64 7.52 13.90
C GLU A 255 -12.15 7.24 14.18
N PRO A 256 -11.21 7.75 13.35
CA PRO A 256 -9.79 7.43 13.47
C PRO A 256 -9.19 7.82 14.83
N ASP A 257 -9.59 8.96 15.40
CA ASP A 257 -9.06 9.43 16.68
C ASP A 257 -9.49 8.52 17.84
N GLN A 258 -10.74 8.02 17.86
CA GLN A 258 -11.21 7.10 18.89
C GLN A 258 -10.54 5.74 18.77
N LEU A 259 -10.37 5.25 17.55
CA LEU A 259 -9.64 4.03 17.24
C LEU A 259 -8.21 4.09 17.81
N LEU A 260 -7.45 5.13 17.42
CA LEU A 260 -6.06 5.31 17.85
C LEU A 260 -5.93 5.51 19.36
N ALA A 261 -6.86 6.24 19.99
CA ALA A 261 -6.91 6.38 21.44
C ALA A 261 -7.23 5.06 22.16
N THR A 262 -8.04 4.20 21.54
CA THR A 262 -8.37 2.88 22.10
C THR A 262 -7.16 1.95 22.03
N VAL A 263 -6.54 1.81 20.87
CA VAL A 263 -5.36 0.95 20.65
C VAL A 263 -4.16 1.43 21.48
N GLY A 264 -3.95 2.74 21.58
CA GLY A 264 -2.84 3.34 22.32
C GLY A 264 -2.81 3.03 23.82
N ARG A 265 -3.88 2.46 24.39
CA ARG A 265 -3.91 1.98 25.78
C ARG A 265 -3.20 0.62 25.96
N TYR A 266 -3.00 -0.11 24.89
CA TYR A 266 -2.52 -1.49 24.91
C TYR A 266 -1.10 -1.66 24.37
N GLY A 267 -0.37 -0.57 24.14
CA GLY A 267 1.03 -0.63 23.71
C GLY A 267 1.58 0.73 23.36
N LYS A 268 2.87 0.77 23.05
CA LYS A 268 3.56 2.00 22.65
C LYS A 268 3.36 2.27 21.17
N MET A 269 2.61 3.30 20.84
CA MET A 269 2.42 3.75 19.46
C MET A 269 3.74 4.29 18.89
N LEU A 270 4.19 3.74 17.77
CA LEU A 270 5.41 4.12 17.07
C LEU A 270 5.12 4.99 15.85
N LYS A 271 4.06 4.65 15.10
CA LYS A 271 3.63 5.37 13.91
C LYS A 271 2.13 5.25 13.74
N THR A 272 1.52 6.33 13.32
CA THR A 272 0.12 6.37 12.89
C THR A 272 0.02 7.07 11.55
N LYS A 273 -0.92 6.65 10.71
CA LYS A 273 -1.25 7.28 9.44
C LYS A 273 -2.77 7.30 9.33
N VAL A 274 -3.32 8.45 8.99
CA VAL A 274 -4.75 8.62 8.71
C VAL A 274 -4.84 9.36 7.39
N GLU A 275 -5.45 8.74 6.40
CA GLU A 275 -5.69 9.31 5.07
C GLU A 275 -7.18 9.34 4.80
N ASP A 276 -7.63 10.42 4.20
CA ASP A 276 -9.01 10.52 3.72
C ASP A 276 -9.11 9.82 2.36
N MET A 277 -10.00 8.84 2.29
CA MET A 277 -10.16 8.00 1.10
C MET A 277 -10.76 8.77 -0.07
N ALA A 278 -11.57 9.80 0.19
CA ALA A 278 -12.09 10.69 -0.84
C ALA A 278 -11.00 11.56 -1.50
N GLU A 279 -9.90 11.85 -0.79
CA GLU A 279 -8.74 12.55 -1.39
C GLU A 279 -7.96 11.65 -2.35
N GLN A 280 -7.73 10.41 -1.97
CA GLN A 280 -7.07 9.44 -2.85
C GLN A 280 -7.85 9.29 -4.17
N HIS A 281 -9.18 9.27 -4.09
CA HIS A 281 -10.06 9.24 -5.27
C HIS A 281 -9.90 10.49 -6.17
N THR A 282 -9.80 11.67 -5.56
CA THR A 282 -9.69 12.95 -6.30
C THR A 282 -8.32 13.12 -6.96
N GLU A 283 -7.25 12.61 -6.37
CA GLU A 283 -5.91 12.62 -6.98
C GLU A 283 -5.83 11.75 -8.23
N ILE A 284 -6.46 10.57 -8.21
CA ILE A 284 -6.52 9.65 -9.35
C ILE A 284 -7.36 10.28 -10.48
N LEU A 285 -8.51 10.90 -10.15
CA LEU A 285 -9.33 11.65 -11.09
C LEU A 285 -8.60 12.86 -11.66
N GLY A 286 -7.81 13.56 -10.85
CA GLY A 286 -6.98 14.69 -11.27
C GLY A 286 -5.89 14.30 -12.26
N MET A 287 -5.24 13.14 -12.07
CA MET A 287 -4.20 12.63 -12.96
C MET A 287 -4.79 12.10 -14.29
N ALA A 288 -5.94 11.44 -14.25
CA ALA A 288 -6.67 11.01 -15.46
C ALA A 288 -7.33 12.19 -16.19
N GLY A 289 -7.79 13.21 -15.46
CA GLY A 289 -8.42 14.41 -16.01
C GLY A 289 -7.45 15.46 -16.57
N ALA A 290 -6.18 15.45 -16.16
CA ALA A 290 -5.16 16.37 -16.68
C ALA A 290 -4.84 16.12 -18.18
N ALA A 291 -5.08 14.91 -18.68
CA ALA A 291 -4.94 14.58 -20.10
C ALA A 291 -6.15 15.00 -20.95
N ALA A 292 -7.31 15.31 -20.33
CA ALA A 292 -8.57 15.62 -21.03
C ALA A 292 -9.06 17.08 -20.89
N ARG A 293 -8.39 17.93 -20.10
CA ARG A 293 -8.78 19.33 -19.88
C ARG A 293 -7.96 20.31 -20.74
N ALA A 294 -8.29 20.36 -22.00
CA ALA A 294 -8.12 21.58 -22.79
C ALA A 294 -9.42 22.42 -22.62
N GLU A 295 -9.29 23.65 -22.05
CA GLU A 295 -10.32 24.71 -21.97
C GLU A 295 -11.35 24.62 -20.82
N GLU A 296 -10.91 24.70 -19.54
CA GLU A 296 -11.73 25.29 -18.48
C GLU A 296 -11.05 26.57 -17.97
N GLU A 297 -11.84 27.64 -17.77
CA GLU A 297 -11.35 28.90 -17.18
C GLU A 297 -10.73 28.64 -15.80
N VAL A 298 -9.44 28.95 -15.67
CA VAL A 298 -8.71 28.79 -14.39
C VAL A 298 -9.33 29.75 -13.37
N PRO A 299 -9.82 29.29 -12.20
CA PRO A 299 -10.39 30.17 -11.20
C PRO A 299 -9.36 31.18 -10.69
N PRO A 300 -9.77 32.42 -10.32
CA PRO A 300 -8.84 33.47 -9.94
C PRO A 300 -8.11 33.18 -8.62
N SER A 301 -8.67 32.34 -7.75
CA SER A 301 -8.08 31.99 -6.47
C SER A 301 -8.39 30.55 -6.05
N GLY A 302 -7.42 29.92 -5.40
CA GLY A 302 -7.52 28.62 -4.76
C GLY A 302 -7.06 28.68 -3.30
N LEU A 303 -7.30 27.63 -2.54
CA LEU A 303 -7.02 27.58 -1.12
C LEU A 303 -6.23 26.31 -0.76
N VAL A 304 -5.14 26.48 -0.01
CA VAL A 304 -4.39 25.38 0.62
C VAL A 304 -4.44 25.59 2.14
N ALA A 305 -4.86 24.60 2.90
CA ALA A 305 -4.92 24.71 4.36
C ALA A 305 -4.12 23.60 5.03
N VAL A 306 -3.25 23.96 5.98
CA VAL A 306 -2.61 22.97 6.85
C VAL A 306 -3.57 22.65 7.98
N ALA A 307 -4.02 21.41 8.05
CA ALA A 307 -5.00 20.99 9.05
C ALA A 307 -4.73 19.56 9.52
N ASN A 308 -5.14 19.28 10.76
CA ASN A 308 -5.14 17.97 11.36
C ASN A 308 -6.43 17.78 12.16
N GLY A 309 -6.92 16.54 12.23
CA GLY A 309 -8.16 16.19 12.91
C GLY A 309 -9.42 16.43 12.05
N TYR A 310 -10.33 15.45 12.11
CA TYR A 310 -11.52 15.34 11.26
C TYR A 310 -12.32 16.64 11.10
N GLY A 311 -12.60 17.36 12.21
CA GLY A 311 -13.45 18.55 12.17
C GLY A 311 -12.87 19.70 11.35
N LEU A 312 -11.55 19.97 11.48
CA LEU A 312 -10.88 21.04 10.75
C LEU A 312 -10.69 20.68 9.27
N VAL A 313 -10.30 19.45 9.00
CA VAL A 313 -10.16 18.94 7.62
C VAL A 313 -11.49 19.04 6.89
N LYS A 314 -12.59 18.57 7.48
CA LYS A 314 -13.94 18.66 6.89
C LYS A 314 -14.36 20.12 6.67
N LEU A 315 -14.07 21.02 7.62
CA LEU A 315 -14.39 22.43 7.48
C LEU A 315 -13.65 23.07 6.30
N PHE A 316 -12.33 22.91 6.22
CA PHE A 316 -11.55 23.52 5.16
C PHE A 316 -11.87 22.93 3.77
N ARG A 317 -12.18 21.65 3.70
CA ARG A 317 -12.66 21.02 2.46
C ARG A 317 -13.99 21.58 1.99
N SER A 318 -14.93 21.80 2.89
CA SER A 318 -16.22 22.42 2.51
C SER A 318 -16.05 23.84 1.94
N LEU A 319 -14.89 24.46 2.17
CA LEU A 319 -14.49 25.74 1.59
C LEU A 319 -13.67 25.58 0.29
N GLY A 320 -13.52 24.35 -0.21
CA GLY A 320 -12.74 24.07 -1.43
C GLY A 320 -11.22 24.09 -1.22
N ALA A 321 -10.73 23.99 0.03
CA ALA A 321 -9.30 23.99 0.30
C ALA A 321 -8.65 22.64 0.02
N ARG A 322 -7.49 22.64 -0.63
CA ARG A 322 -6.55 21.51 -0.63
C ARG A 322 -5.91 21.40 0.76
N ILE A 323 -5.93 20.21 1.34
CA ILE A 323 -5.42 19.99 2.69
C ILE A 323 -3.97 19.51 2.65
N VAL A 324 -3.13 20.10 3.48
CA VAL A 324 -1.81 19.57 3.83
C VAL A 324 -1.89 19.01 5.25
N SER A 325 -1.69 17.72 5.40
CA SER A 325 -1.74 17.08 6.72
C SER A 325 -0.61 17.61 7.60
N GLY A 326 -0.96 18.15 8.76
CA GLY A 326 0.03 18.68 9.70
C GLY A 326 -0.61 19.46 10.83
N GLY A 327 0.17 19.69 11.90
CA GLY A 327 -0.33 20.38 13.09
C GLY A 327 0.74 20.46 14.18
N GLN A 328 0.32 20.53 15.44
CA GLN A 328 1.21 20.81 16.59
C GLN A 328 2.35 19.78 16.78
N THR A 329 2.17 18.55 16.35
CA THR A 329 3.14 17.44 16.58
C THR A 329 3.81 16.91 15.31
N ALA A 330 3.30 17.26 14.13
CA ALA A 330 3.85 16.86 12.83
C ALA A 330 3.72 18.03 11.86
N ASN A 331 4.79 18.82 11.74
CA ASN A 331 4.80 19.94 10.80
C ASN A 331 5.05 19.44 9.38
N PRO A 332 4.28 19.91 8.37
CA PRO A 332 4.57 19.63 6.97
C PRO A 332 5.90 20.24 6.55
N SER A 333 6.57 19.65 5.61
CA SER A 333 7.76 20.22 5.01
C SER A 333 7.39 21.37 4.06
N VAL A 334 8.36 22.21 3.70
CA VAL A 334 8.18 23.22 2.66
C VAL A 334 7.74 22.59 1.34
N GLN A 335 8.28 21.39 1.02
CA GLN A 335 7.96 20.67 -0.20
C GLN A 335 6.51 20.20 -0.22
N ASP A 336 5.96 19.70 0.89
CA ASP A 336 4.56 19.27 0.98
C ASP A 336 3.60 20.44 0.69
N ILE A 337 3.93 21.63 1.18
CA ILE A 337 3.13 22.84 0.91
C ILE A 337 3.27 23.29 -0.54
N VAL A 338 4.49 23.28 -1.11
CA VAL A 338 4.73 23.61 -2.52
C VAL A 338 3.96 22.67 -3.46
N ASP A 339 3.97 21.37 -3.17
CA ASP A 339 3.29 20.37 -4.00
C ASP A 339 1.76 20.54 -3.90
N ALA A 340 1.24 20.85 -2.72
CA ALA A 340 -0.17 21.19 -2.56
C ALA A 340 -0.55 22.46 -3.35
N VAL A 341 0.25 23.52 -3.30
CA VAL A 341 0.01 24.74 -4.10
C VAL A 341 0.03 24.46 -5.59
N ARG A 342 0.95 23.59 -6.06
CA ARG A 342 1.04 23.19 -7.47
C ARG A 342 -0.17 22.41 -7.94
N SER A 343 -0.75 21.58 -7.07
CA SER A 343 -1.91 20.75 -7.38
C SER A 343 -3.22 21.54 -7.51
N VAL A 344 -3.28 22.77 -7.02
CA VAL A 344 -4.48 23.63 -7.12
C VAL A 344 -4.50 24.35 -8.46
N SER A 345 -5.53 24.12 -9.29
CA SER A 345 -5.75 24.81 -10.57
C SER A 345 -6.35 26.19 -10.31
N ALA A 346 -5.53 27.19 -9.96
CA ALA A 346 -5.94 28.57 -9.75
C ALA A 346 -4.82 29.53 -10.13
N GLU A 347 -5.17 30.79 -10.48
CA GLU A 347 -4.17 31.83 -10.79
C GLU A 347 -3.35 32.17 -9.55
N LYS A 348 -4.02 32.31 -8.41
CA LYS A 348 -3.40 32.55 -7.10
C LYS A 348 -3.89 31.55 -6.06
N VAL A 349 -3.03 31.17 -5.13
CA VAL A 349 -3.35 30.24 -4.06
C VAL A 349 -3.07 30.88 -2.70
N VAL A 350 -4.08 30.89 -1.84
CA VAL A 350 -3.92 31.34 -0.45
C VAL A 350 -3.55 30.15 0.41
N ILE A 351 -2.45 30.25 1.15
CA ILE A 351 -1.99 29.24 2.10
C ILE A 351 -2.44 29.64 3.50
N LEU A 352 -3.17 28.74 4.17
CA LEU A 352 -3.58 28.87 5.57
C LEU A 352 -2.73 27.95 6.45
N PRO A 353 -1.67 28.43 7.09
CA PRO A 353 -0.78 27.59 7.90
C PRO A 353 -1.46 27.03 9.16
N ASN A 354 -2.45 27.75 9.73
CA ASN A 354 -3.23 27.39 10.92
C ASN A 354 -2.42 27.05 12.18
N ASN A 355 -1.09 27.13 12.13
CA ASN A 355 -0.19 26.87 13.24
C ASN A 355 1.07 27.75 13.12
N LYS A 356 1.50 28.32 14.23
CA LYS A 356 2.71 29.17 14.28
C LYS A 356 3.98 28.43 13.82
N ASN A 357 4.07 27.13 14.08
CA ASN A 357 5.22 26.31 13.70
C ASN A 357 5.29 26.05 12.19
N VAL A 358 4.18 26.22 11.48
CA VAL A 358 4.09 26.01 10.03
C VAL A 358 4.31 27.31 9.25
N LEU A 359 4.18 28.46 9.90
CA LEU A 359 4.23 29.77 9.25
C LEU A 359 5.51 29.97 8.43
N MET A 360 6.68 29.68 9.01
CA MET A 360 7.97 29.80 8.31
C MET A 360 8.07 28.88 7.08
N ALA A 361 7.51 27.67 7.17
CA ALA A 361 7.49 26.75 6.04
C ALA A 361 6.54 27.24 4.94
N ALA A 362 5.39 27.82 5.31
CA ALA A 362 4.44 28.41 4.37
C ALA A 362 5.00 29.67 3.69
N GLU A 363 5.67 30.56 4.43
CA GLU A 363 6.35 31.74 3.88
C GLU A 363 7.46 31.32 2.88
N LYS A 364 8.22 30.27 3.22
CA LYS A 364 9.25 29.74 2.30
C LYS A 364 8.66 29.09 1.07
N ALA A 365 7.54 28.37 1.20
CA ALA A 365 6.81 27.84 0.04
C ALA A 365 6.27 28.97 -0.84
N MET A 366 5.73 30.06 -0.24
CA MET A 366 5.29 31.25 -0.97
C MET A 366 6.43 31.87 -1.80
N GLU A 367 7.63 32.04 -1.21
CA GLU A 367 8.79 32.55 -1.93
C GLU A 367 9.15 31.69 -3.16
N LEU A 368 9.10 30.36 -3.02
CA LEU A 368 9.41 29.41 -4.09
C LEU A 368 8.35 29.38 -5.21
N MET A 369 7.16 29.90 -4.94
CA MET A 369 6.04 29.94 -5.91
C MET A 369 5.93 31.26 -6.69
N GLU A 370 6.92 32.14 -6.60
CA GLU A 370 7.12 33.36 -7.43
C GLU A 370 5.83 34.20 -7.63
N GLY A 371 5.12 34.49 -6.54
CA GLY A 371 3.91 35.34 -6.57
C GLY A 371 2.61 34.60 -6.92
N ARG A 372 2.64 33.29 -7.12
CA ARG A 372 1.42 32.45 -7.24
C ARG A 372 0.77 32.16 -5.89
N ALA A 373 1.55 32.12 -4.82
CA ALA A 373 1.07 31.83 -3.48
C ALA A 373 1.11 33.06 -2.57
N VAL A 374 0.18 33.15 -1.62
CA VAL A 374 0.09 34.15 -0.55
C VAL A 374 -0.19 33.42 0.77
N VAL A 375 0.49 33.81 1.86
CA VAL A 375 0.30 33.27 3.22
C VAL A 375 -0.54 34.23 4.04
#